data_d4b4592a9b917e6a960810bed492275b
#
_entry.id   d4b4592a9b917e6a960810bed492275b
#
_cell.length_a   1.000
_cell.length_b   1.000
_cell.length_c   1.000
_cell.angle_alpha   90.00
_cell.angle_beta   90.00
_cell.angle_gamma   90.00
#
_symmetry.space_group_name_H-M   'P 1'
#
loop_
_entity.id
_entity.type
_entity.pdbx_description
1 polymer ?
#
loop_
_entity_poly.entity_id
_entity_poly.type
_entity_poly.pdbx_seq_one_letter_code
_entity_poly.pdbx_strand_id
1 'polypeptide(L)'
;MIGLKENSWKVRSAELALKQEDWNARLEYLILLDGNATSPRHMSNRFYKSREWMRVRDEVIERDLGCDLGILGLPIEGPIIVHHINPLYEEDIENWNVEKLFDKGNLICCSIATHNTIHYGKPKEEEYVERTPGDTILWGN
;
A
#
# COMPACT_ATOMS: atom_id res chain seq x y z
N MET A 1 7.18 23.02 -18.32
CA MET A 1 5.88 22.44 -18.32
C MET A 1 5.88 21.00 -18.63
N ILE A 2 6.85 20.58 -19.38
CA ILE A 2 6.94 19.16 -19.68
C ILE A 2 7.05 18.33 -18.41
N GLY A 3 7.84 18.79 -17.45
CA GLY A 3 8.02 18.04 -16.24
C GLY A 3 6.75 17.86 -15.44
N LEU A 4 5.85 18.84 -15.50
CA LEU A 4 4.61 18.70 -14.76
C LEU A 4 3.75 17.61 -15.34
N LYS A 5 3.74 17.47 -16.64
CA LYS A 5 2.97 16.42 -17.26
C LYS A 5 3.57 15.07 -16.98
N GLU A 6 4.88 14.99 -16.99
CA GLU A 6 5.55 13.71 -16.78
C GLU A 6 5.28 13.17 -15.40
N ASN A 7 5.02 14.05 -14.42
CA ASN A 7 4.81 13.61 -13.06
C ASN A 7 3.37 13.73 -12.62
N SER A 8 2.45 13.79 -13.58
CA SER A 8 1.04 13.98 -13.24
C SER A 8 0.45 12.82 -12.45
N TRP A 9 1.05 11.64 -12.54
CA TRP A 9 0.58 10.48 -11.80
C TRP A 9 1.00 10.53 -10.33
N LYS A 10 1.97 11.39 -9.99
CA LYS A 10 2.54 11.38 -8.65
C LYS A 10 1.71 12.23 -7.71
N VAL A 11 0.61 11.68 -7.27
CA VAL A 11 -0.31 12.38 -6.39
C VAL A 11 0.09 12.26 -4.94
N ARG A 12 0.65 11.12 -4.56
CA ARG A 12 1.10 10.88 -3.20
C ARG A 12 2.54 10.41 -3.23
N SER A 13 3.21 10.43 -2.09
CA SER A 13 4.60 9.99 -2.05
C SER A 13 4.94 9.37 -0.71
N ALA A 14 5.97 8.52 -0.72
CA ALA A 14 6.47 7.94 0.51
C ALA A 14 7.03 9.01 1.42
N GLU A 15 7.66 10.02 0.85
CA GLU A 15 8.23 11.09 1.65
C GLU A 15 7.16 11.77 2.51
N LEU A 16 6.02 12.08 1.91
CA LEU A 16 4.95 12.71 2.66
C LEU A 16 4.25 11.74 3.60
N ALA A 17 4.13 10.48 3.17
CA ALA A 17 3.54 9.47 4.05
C ALA A 17 4.36 9.32 5.32
N LEU A 18 5.68 9.24 5.17
CA LEU A 18 6.56 9.02 6.31
C LEU A 18 6.66 10.23 7.23
N LYS A 19 6.18 11.38 6.79
CA LYS A 19 6.11 12.55 7.66
C LYS A 19 4.90 12.52 8.56
N GLN A 20 3.92 11.69 8.27
CA GLN A 20 2.78 11.55 9.17
C GLN A 20 3.25 10.81 10.40
N GLU A 21 2.86 11.27 11.57
CA GLU A 21 3.50 10.80 12.79
C GLU A 21 3.08 9.41 13.23
N ASP A 22 1.86 9.03 13.02
CA ASP A 22 1.44 7.73 13.50
C ASP A 22 0.84 6.89 12.39
N TRP A 23 0.60 5.64 12.73
CA TRP A 23 0.12 4.66 11.75
C TRP A 23 -1.22 5.06 11.14
N ASN A 24 -2.15 5.54 11.97
CA ASN A 24 -3.45 5.94 11.46
C ASN A 24 -3.36 7.11 10.49
N ALA A 25 -2.51 8.09 10.79
CA ALA A 25 -2.35 9.22 9.90
C ALA A 25 -1.74 8.79 8.57
N ARG A 26 -0.78 7.86 8.61
CA ARG A 26 -0.20 7.34 7.38
C ARG A 26 -1.23 6.58 6.57
N LEU A 27 -2.03 5.75 7.24
CA LEU A 27 -3.04 4.98 6.56
C LEU A 27 -4.06 5.89 5.89
N GLU A 28 -4.52 6.91 6.59
CA GLU A 28 -5.48 7.83 6.01
C GLU A 28 -4.94 8.51 4.76
N TYR A 29 -3.67 8.88 4.81
CA TYR A 29 -3.04 9.50 3.66
C TYR A 29 -2.96 8.55 2.48
N LEU A 30 -2.78 7.26 2.75
CA LEU A 30 -2.54 6.28 1.69
C LEU A 30 -3.79 5.60 1.15
N ILE A 31 -4.92 5.73 1.82
CA ILE A 31 -6.13 5.03 1.40
C ILE A 31 -6.54 5.47 0.00
N LEU A 32 -6.83 4.49 -0.83
CA LEU A 32 -7.24 4.73 -2.19
C LEU A 32 -8.71 4.44 -2.32
N LEU A 33 -9.43 5.40 -2.87
CA LEU A 33 -10.85 5.21 -3.10
C LEU A 33 -11.16 5.12 -4.58
N ASP A 34 -10.12 4.97 -5.39
CA ASP A 34 -10.28 4.90 -6.82
C ASP A 34 -10.49 3.46 -7.26
N GLY A 35 -11.70 3.12 -7.62
CA GLY A 35 -12.00 1.78 -8.05
C GLY A 35 -11.49 1.43 -9.42
N ASN A 36 -10.88 2.38 -10.12
CA ASN A 36 -10.37 2.11 -11.45
C ASN A 36 -8.98 1.50 -11.43
N ALA A 37 -8.31 1.56 -10.32
CA ALA A 37 -6.95 1.00 -10.25
C ALA A 37 -7.01 -0.51 -10.36
N THR A 38 -6.09 -1.09 -11.11
CA THR A 38 -6.05 -2.52 -11.27
C THR A 38 -5.47 -3.17 -10.03
N SER A 39 -6.09 -4.26 -9.61
CA SER A 39 -5.58 -5.00 -8.47
C SER A 39 -4.20 -5.55 -8.76
N PRO A 40 -3.29 -5.51 -7.81
CA PRO A 40 -1.94 -6.04 -8.03
C PRO A 40 -1.91 -7.49 -8.50
N ARG A 41 -2.95 -8.26 -8.19
CA ARG A 41 -2.98 -9.63 -8.63
C ARG A 41 -3.08 -9.78 -10.13
N HIS A 42 -3.70 -8.83 -10.79
CA HIS A 42 -3.85 -8.92 -12.22
C HIS A 42 -2.58 -8.53 -12.93
N MET A 43 -1.69 -7.82 -12.25
CA MET A 43 -0.54 -7.34 -12.91
C MET A 43 0.61 -8.18 -12.60
N SER A 44 0.60 -9.36 -12.91
CA SER A 44 1.39 -10.02 -12.25
C SER A 44 2.59 -10.41 -12.58
N ASN A 45 2.83 -10.76 -13.26
CA ASN A 45 3.81 -11.77 -13.25
C ASN A 45 5.11 -11.33 -13.74
N ARG A 46 5.16 -10.69 -14.91
CA ARG A 46 6.42 -10.33 -15.50
C ARG A 46 7.16 -9.26 -14.70
N PHE A 47 6.40 -8.24 -14.27
CA PHE A 47 7.00 -7.16 -13.52
C PHE A 47 7.50 -7.62 -12.15
N TYR A 48 6.65 -8.33 -11.41
CA TYR A 48 7.01 -8.71 -10.06
C TYR A 48 8.10 -9.80 -10.01
N LYS A 49 8.43 -10.39 -11.15
CA LYS A 49 9.50 -11.36 -11.20
C LYS A 49 10.80 -10.74 -11.71
N SER A 50 10.79 -9.46 -12.05
CA SER A 50 11.98 -8.86 -12.60
C SER A 50 13.04 -8.63 -11.52
N ARG A 51 14.29 -8.60 -11.95
CA ARG A 51 15.38 -8.33 -11.02
C ARG A 51 15.30 -6.93 -10.46
N GLU A 52 14.90 -5.99 -11.31
CA GLU A 52 14.76 -4.61 -10.89
C GLU A 52 13.78 -4.49 -9.75
N TRP A 53 12.65 -5.19 -9.86
CA TRP A 53 11.66 -5.13 -8.79
C TRP A 53 12.19 -5.73 -7.50
N MET A 54 12.88 -6.88 -7.62
CA MET A 54 13.38 -7.52 -6.41
C MET A 54 14.39 -6.63 -5.69
N ARG A 55 15.24 -5.96 -6.44
CA ARG A 55 16.23 -5.08 -5.84
C ARG A 55 15.57 -3.88 -5.16
N VAL A 56 14.65 -3.24 -5.85
CA VAL A 56 13.97 -2.06 -5.29
C VAL A 56 13.14 -2.45 -4.09
N ARG A 57 12.45 -3.60 -4.18
CA ARG A 57 11.66 -4.11 -3.08
C ARG A 57 12.50 -4.30 -1.83
N ASP A 58 13.68 -4.91 -1.99
CA ASP A 58 14.54 -5.13 -0.84
C ASP A 58 15.03 -3.81 -0.25
N GLU A 59 15.29 -2.83 -1.09
CA GLU A 59 15.73 -1.53 -0.62
C GLU A 59 14.64 -0.81 0.16
N VAL A 60 13.39 -0.97 -0.27
CA VAL A 60 12.27 -0.35 0.45
C VAL A 60 12.05 -1.04 1.80
N ILE A 61 12.14 -2.37 1.81
CA ILE A 61 12.02 -3.10 3.07
C ILE A 61 13.09 -2.64 4.05
N GLU A 62 14.30 -2.45 3.55
CA GLU A 62 15.39 -1.99 4.40
C GLU A 62 15.14 -0.58 4.91
N ARG A 63 14.68 0.31 4.03
CA ARG A 63 14.38 1.68 4.43
C ARG A 63 13.33 1.73 5.54
N ASP A 64 12.29 0.90 5.40
CA ASP A 64 11.17 0.90 6.32
C ASP A 64 11.38 -0.09 7.47
N LEU A 65 12.54 -0.74 7.50
CA LEU A 65 12.91 -1.68 8.57
C LEU A 65 11.92 -2.80 8.75
N GLY A 66 11.24 -3.19 7.66
CA GLY A 66 10.25 -4.27 7.71
C GLY A 66 9.04 -3.96 8.56
N CYS A 67 8.79 -2.68 8.83
CA CYS A 67 7.68 -2.29 9.68
C CYS A 67 6.49 -1.83 8.87
N ASP A 68 5.30 -2.03 9.41
CA ASP A 68 4.06 -1.68 8.72
C ASP A 68 4.01 -0.17 8.55
N LEU A 69 3.91 0.27 7.29
CA LEU A 69 3.95 1.67 6.91
C LEU A 69 5.18 2.39 7.47
N GLY A 70 6.24 1.62 7.71
CA GLY A 70 7.48 2.21 8.22
C GLY A 70 7.43 2.71 9.64
N ILE A 71 6.43 2.32 10.41
CA ILE A 71 6.32 2.76 11.79
C ILE A 71 7.18 1.88 12.68
N LEU A 72 8.18 2.46 13.33
CA LEU A 72 9.02 1.69 14.23
C LEU A 72 8.17 1.11 15.35
N GLY A 73 8.40 -0.14 15.65
CA GLY A 73 7.61 -0.80 16.67
C GLY A 73 6.45 -1.59 16.13
N LEU A 74 6.20 -1.53 14.82
CA LEU A 74 5.15 -2.33 14.21
C LEU A 74 5.74 -3.26 13.17
N PRO A 75 6.60 -4.20 13.56
CA PRO A 75 7.19 -5.10 12.58
C PRO A 75 6.12 -5.97 11.93
N ILE A 76 6.27 -6.21 10.65
CA ILE A 76 5.34 -7.04 9.92
C ILE A 76 5.70 -8.49 10.18
N GLU A 77 4.77 -9.25 10.75
CA GLU A 77 4.99 -10.65 11.00
C GLU A 77 4.29 -11.42 9.91
N GLY A 78 4.97 -11.98 9.04
CA GLY A 78 4.39 -12.67 7.90
C GLY A 78 4.82 -11.99 6.63
N PRO A 79 4.10 -12.20 5.53
CA PRO A 79 4.52 -11.65 4.25
C PRO A 79 4.55 -10.13 4.27
N ILE A 80 5.59 -9.57 3.70
CA ILE A 80 5.72 -8.12 3.57
C ILE A 80 5.34 -7.75 2.15
N ILE A 81 4.42 -6.79 2.02
CA ILE A 81 4.03 -6.28 0.73
C ILE A 81 4.65 -4.91 0.55
N VAL A 82 5.25 -4.68 -0.61
CA VAL A 82 5.74 -3.35 -0.95
C VAL A 82 4.71 -2.76 -1.91
N HIS A 83 3.99 -1.77 -1.40
CA HIS A 83 2.81 -1.21 -2.05
C HIS A 83 3.18 0.00 -2.90
N HIS A 84 2.61 0.06 -4.11
CA HIS A 84 2.74 1.26 -4.93
C HIS A 84 1.74 2.29 -4.44
N ILE A 85 2.26 3.40 -3.92
CA ILE A 85 1.43 4.44 -3.32
C ILE A 85 0.49 5.05 -4.34
N ASN A 86 1.00 5.33 -5.53
CA ASN A 86 0.16 5.75 -6.64
C ASN A 86 -0.18 4.50 -7.41
N PRO A 87 -1.46 4.16 -7.56
CA PRO A 87 -1.83 2.85 -8.09
C PRO A 87 -1.37 2.61 -9.51
N LEU A 88 -1.02 1.37 -9.81
CA LEU A 88 -0.59 1.01 -11.15
C LEU A 88 -1.79 0.66 -12.01
N TYR A 89 -1.67 0.96 -13.28
CA TYR A 89 -2.67 0.56 -14.27
C TYR A 89 -1.97 -0.34 -15.28
N GLU A 90 -2.73 -1.07 -16.06
CA GLU A 90 -2.15 -1.99 -17.02
C GLU A 90 -1.15 -1.31 -17.94
N GLU A 91 -1.47 -0.10 -18.35
CA GLU A 91 -0.59 0.59 -19.29
C GLU A 91 0.75 0.94 -18.66
N ASP A 92 0.81 1.11 -17.35
CA ASP A 92 2.08 1.38 -16.68
C ASP A 92 3.04 0.22 -16.84
N ILE A 93 2.52 -0.98 -16.77
CA ILE A 93 3.35 -2.15 -16.92
C ILE A 93 3.64 -2.43 -18.38
N GLU A 94 2.65 -2.25 -19.24
CA GLU A 94 2.86 -2.45 -20.66
C GLU A 94 3.94 -1.53 -21.21
N ASN A 95 3.92 -0.28 -20.78
CA ASN A 95 4.91 0.69 -21.23
C ASN A 95 6.17 0.68 -20.40
N TRP A 96 6.23 -0.13 -19.37
CA TRP A 96 7.36 -0.26 -18.45
C TRP A 96 7.77 1.11 -17.93
N ASN A 97 6.82 1.78 -17.27
CA ASN A 97 7.04 3.11 -16.73
C ASN A 97 7.99 3.03 -15.55
N VAL A 98 9.27 3.18 -15.82
CA VAL A 98 10.33 2.93 -14.86
C VAL A 98 10.16 3.77 -13.60
N GLU A 99 9.82 5.03 -13.75
CA GLU A 99 9.68 5.87 -12.58
C GLU A 99 8.54 5.42 -11.68
N LYS A 100 7.40 5.13 -12.25
CA LYS A 100 6.26 4.77 -11.43
C LYS A 100 6.44 3.38 -10.83
N LEU A 101 7.05 2.48 -11.58
CA LEU A 101 7.21 1.10 -11.13
C LEU A 101 8.29 0.93 -10.07
N PHE A 102 9.39 1.68 -10.19
CA PHE A 102 10.56 1.42 -9.37
C PHE A 102 11.04 2.56 -8.48
N ASP A 103 10.38 3.70 -8.50
CA ASP A 103 10.82 4.82 -7.66
C ASP A 103 10.47 4.51 -6.21
N LYS A 104 11.45 4.48 -5.35
CA LYS A 104 11.22 4.20 -3.93
C LYS A 104 10.31 5.24 -3.29
N GLY A 105 10.24 6.44 -3.86
CA GLY A 105 9.31 7.44 -3.38
C GLY A 105 7.84 7.10 -3.64
N ASN A 106 7.59 6.08 -4.45
CA ASN A 106 6.25 5.61 -4.73
C ASN A 106 5.96 4.27 -4.05
N LEU A 107 6.80 3.86 -3.12
CA LEU A 107 6.69 2.53 -2.51
C LEU A 107 6.77 2.60 -1.00
N ILE A 108 6.03 1.75 -0.34
CA ILE A 108 6.05 1.67 1.12
C ILE A 108 5.69 0.25 1.55
N CYS A 109 6.27 -0.20 2.66
CA CYS A 109 5.99 -1.54 3.18
C CYS A 109 4.67 -1.60 3.92
N CYS A 110 3.96 -2.71 3.79
CA CYS A 110 2.77 -2.91 4.59
C CYS A 110 2.47 -4.40 4.74
N SER A 111 1.65 -4.72 5.73
CA SER A 111 1.16 -6.08 5.90
C SER A 111 0.02 -6.33 4.93
N ILE A 112 -0.37 -7.60 4.80
CA ILE A 112 -1.49 -7.93 3.94
C ILE A 112 -2.76 -7.23 4.40
N ALA A 113 -3.00 -7.19 5.71
CA ALA A 113 -4.20 -6.55 6.23
C ALA A 113 -4.20 -5.05 5.94
N THR A 114 -3.06 -4.40 6.13
CA THR A 114 -2.96 -2.98 5.85
C THR A 114 -3.12 -2.70 4.37
N HIS A 115 -2.55 -3.54 3.52
CA HIS A 115 -2.66 -3.40 2.08
C HIS A 115 -4.12 -3.49 1.65
N ASN A 116 -4.86 -4.43 2.22
CA ASN A 116 -6.27 -4.56 1.93
C ASN A 116 -7.04 -3.32 2.38
N THR A 117 -6.70 -2.77 3.53
CA THR A 117 -7.37 -1.56 4.00
C THR A 117 -7.10 -0.38 3.08
N ILE A 118 -5.87 -0.28 2.57
CA ILE A 118 -5.56 0.80 1.65
C ILE A 118 -6.43 0.71 0.40
N HIS A 119 -6.62 -0.49 -0.12
CA HIS A 119 -7.37 -0.64 -1.36
C HIS A 119 -8.88 -0.64 -1.17
N TYR A 120 -9.36 -1.16 -0.06
CA TYR A 120 -10.80 -1.37 0.10
C TYR A 120 -11.43 -0.58 1.23
N GLY A 121 -10.63 0.14 2.00
CA GLY A 121 -11.16 0.96 3.09
C GLY A 121 -11.22 0.23 4.41
N LYS A 122 -11.46 0.99 5.45
CA LYS A 122 -11.51 0.44 6.79
C LYS A 122 -12.81 -0.31 7.02
N PRO A 123 -12.80 -1.33 7.90
CA PRO A 123 -14.04 -2.01 8.24
C PRO A 123 -15.03 -1.04 8.90
N LYS A 124 -16.29 -1.32 8.75
CA LYS A 124 -17.31 -0.46 9.31
C LYS A 124 -17.39 -0.65 10.81
N GLU A 125 -17.29 0.44 11.52
CA GLU A 125 -17.28 0.37 12.96
C GLU A 125 -18.61 -0.01 13.57
N GLU A 126 -19.69 0.32 12.93
CA GLU A 126 -20.98 0.02 13.49
C GLU A 126 -21.18 -1.48 13.67
N GLU A 127 -20.45 -2.26 12.93
CA GLU A 127 -20.57 -3.70 13.09
C GLU A 127 -20.08 -4.15 14.44
N TYR A 128 -19.17 -3.38 15.03
CA TYR A 128 -18.67 -3.73 16.34
C TYR A 128 -19.53 -3.10 17.43
N VAL A 129 -20.00 -1.91 17.17
CA VAL A 129 -20.76 -1.20 18.19
C VAL A 129 -22.04 -1.89 18.54
N GLU A 130 -22.68 -2.48 17.56
CA GLU A 130 -23.95 -3.12 17.80
C GLU A 130 -23.87 -4.41 18.56
N ARG A 131 -22.69 -4.92 18.76
CA ARG A 131 -22.58 -6.18 19.44
C ARG A 131 -22.65 -5.99 20.91
N THR A 132 -23.56 -6.70 21.51
CA THR A 132 -23.64 -6.71 22.95
C THR A 132 -23.04 -8.00 23.45
N PRO A 133 -22.71 -8.08 24.70
CA PRO A 133 -22.17 -9.32 25.22
C PRO A 133 -23.06 -10.52 24.99
N GLY A 134 -24.35 -10.32 24.96
CA GLY A 134 -25.22 -11.42 24.71
C GLY A 134 -25.19 -11.90 23.29
N ASP A 135 -24.98 -10.98 22.38
CA ASP A 135 -24.95 -11.36 20.99
C ASP A 135 -23.78 -12.20 20.66
N THR A 136 -22.72 -11.96 21.32
CA THR A 136 -21.56 -12.68 20.96
C THR A 136 -21.63 -14.13 21.29
N ILE A 137 -22.47 -14.47 22.15
CA ILE A 137 -22.51 -15.82 22.48
C ILE A 137 -23.02 -16.68 21.40
N LEU A 138 -23.84 -16.08 20.63
CA LEU A 138 -24.46 -16.83 19.67
C LEU A 138 -23.63 -17.54 18.75
N TRP A 139 -22.57 -17.02 18.51
CA TRP A 139 -21.81 -17.64 17.56
C TRP A 139 -20.72 -18.03 18.22
N GLY A 140 -20.55 -17.37 19.01
CA GLY A 140 -19.56 -17.82 19.65
C GLY A 140 -19.96 -19.06 20.07
N ASN A 141 -20.73 -19.00 20.10
CA ASN A 141 -21.00 -19.98 20.44
C ASN A 141 -21.11 -20.66 19.80
#